data_548a171ada8e97541107c5be1b9cfe36
#
_entry.id   548a171ada8e97541107c5be1b9cfe36
#
_cell.length_a   1.000
_cell.length_b   1.000
_cell.length_c   1.000
_cell.angle_alpha   90.00
_cell.angle_beta   90.00
_cell.angle_gamma   90.00
#
_symmetry.space_group_name_H-M   'P 1'
#
loop_
_entity.id
_entity.type
_entity.pdbx_description
1 polymer ?
#
loop_
_entity_poly.entity_id
_entity_poly.type
_entity_poly.pdbx_seq_one_letter_code
_entity_poly.pdbx_strand_id
1 'polypeptide(L)'
;MLTLSTFEEAAKKVKEVTQETKLIYSPNFSKETGNEVYLKPENMQRTGAYKVRGAYYKISTLTDDERQRGLITASAGNHAQGVAYAASKYGVNATIVMPTTTPLIKVERTKELGAEVILAGDVYDESYAHAWKLPKNEG
;
A
#
# COMPACT_ATOMS: atom_id res chain seq x y z
N MET A 1 -1.62 18.75 -10.58
CA MET A 1 -1.62 19.21 -9.16
C MET A 1 -2.78 18.52 -8.47
N LEU A 2 -2.62 18.05 -7.21
CA LEU A 2 -3.72 17.45 -6.45
C LEU A 2 -4.68 18.54 -6.00
N THR A 3 -5.98 18.32 -6.21
CA THR A 3 -7.06 19.25 -5.84
C THR A 3 -7.99 18.61 -4.81
N LEU A 4 -8.84 19.38 -4.16
CA LEU A 4 -9.85 18.85 -3.25
C LEU A 4 -10.73 17.80 -3.94
N SER A 5 -11.17 18.08 -5.17
CA SER A 5 -11.98 17.12 -5.95
C SER A 5 -11.27 15.78 -6.18
N THR A 6 -9.95 15.78 -6.39
CA THR A 6 -9.16 14.54 -6.50
C THR A 6 -9.20 13.73 -5.19
N PHE A 7 -9.14 14.40 -4.04
CA PHE A 7 -9.26 13.71 -2.74
C PHE A 7 -10.67 13.21 -2.47
N GLU A 8 -11.70 13.94 -2.86
CA GLU A 8 -13.10 13.52 -2.72
C GLU A 8 -13.42 12.30 -3.60
N GLU A 9 -12.90 12.27 -4.82
CA GLU A 9 -12.98 11.11 -5.71
C GLU A 9 -12.26 9.90 -5.11
N ALA A 10 -11.00 10.09 -4.68
CA ALA A 10 -10.24 9.04 -4.02
C ALA A 10 -10.96 8.53 -2.76
N ALA A 11 -11.55 9.41 -1.96
CA ALA A 11 -12.29 9.04 -0.75
C ALA A 11 -13.51 8.15 -1.07
N LYS A 12 -14.23 8.43 -2.15
CA LYS A 12 -15.32 7.57 -2.62
C LYS A 12 -14.80 6.20 -3.04
N LYS A 13 -13.72 6.18 -3.82
CA LYS A 13 -13.16 4.95 -4.37
C LYS A 13 -12.59 4.02 -3.28
N VAL A 14 -11.84 4.55 -2.33
CA VAL A 14 -11.23 3.73 -1.28
C VAL A 14 -12.21 3.12 -0.29
N LYS A 15 -13.43 3.64 -0.18
CA LYS A 15 -14.49 3.02 0.65
C LYS A 15 -14.81 1.59 0.25
N GLU A 16 -14.58 1.20 -0.99
CA GLU A 16 -14.80 -0.16 -1.49
C GLU A 16 -13.96 -1.22 -0.76
N VAL A 17 -12.81 -0.84 -0.21
CA VAL A 17 -11.84 -1.78 0.36
C VAL A 17 -11.37 -1.45 1.77
N THR A 18 -11.61 -0.23 2.23
CA THR A 18 -11.13 0.19 3.54
C THR A 18 -12.15 -0.03 4.64
N GLN A 19 -11.67 -0.22 5.85
CA GLN A 19 -12.50 -0.14 7.05
C GLN A 19 -12.66 1.32 7.46
N GLU A 20 -13.82 1.65 8.00
CA GLU A 20 -14.00 2.95 8.61
C GLU A 20 -13.22 2.99 9.94
N THR A 21 -12.17 3.82 9.97
CA THR A 21 -11.41 4.11 11.19
C THR A 21 -11.89 5.47 11.71
N LYS A 22 -12.85 5.46 12.62
CA LYS A 22 -13.43 6.69 13.18
C LYS A 22 -12.36 7.52 13.90
N LEU A 23 -12.52 8.83 13.87
CA LEU A 23 -11.72 9.73 14.69
C LEU A 23 -12.04 9.52 16.17
N ILE A 24 -11.01 9.38 17.00
CA ILE A 24 -11.12 9.16 18.45
C ILE A 24 -10.54 10.39 19.12
N TYR A 25 -11.35 11.10 19.91
CA TYR A 25 -10.88 12.22 20.72
C TYR A 25 -9.87 11.72 21.76
N SER A 26 -8.74 12.42 21.89
CA SER A 26 -7.68 12.10 22.84
C SER A 26 -7.60 13.17 23.94
N PRO A 27 -8.18 12.93 25.13
CA PRO A 27 -8.13 13.89 26.22
C PRO A 27 -6.71 14.23 26.66
N ASN A 28 -5.85 13.21 26.69
CA ASN A 28 -4.46 13.37 27.14
C ASN A 28 -3.67 14.30 26.22
N PHE A 29 -3.66 14.02 24.89
CA PHE A 29 -2.97 14.88 23.94
C PHE A 29 -3.63 16.25 23.84
N SER A 30 -4.94 16.34 23.98
CA SER A 30 -5.63 17.63 23.97
C SER A 30 -5.21 18.51 25.17
N LYS A 31 -5.12 17.93 26.36
CA LYS A 31 -4.64 18.63 27.55
C LYS A 31 -3.17 19.04 27.43
N GLU A 32 -2.33 18.16 26.91
CA GLU A 32 -0.89 18.41 26.77
C GLU A 32 -0.59 19.51 25.76
N THR A 33 -1.31 19.56 24.65
CA THR A 33 -1.07 20.49 23.54
C THR A 33 -1.90 21.77 23.62
N GLY A 34 -2.93 21.82 24.45
CA GLY A 34 -3.90 22.91 24.49
C GLY A 34 -4.82 23.00 23.27
N ASN A 35 -4.94 21.89 22.49
CA ASN A 35 -5.74 21.82 21.28
C ASN A 35 -6.77 20.69 21.38
N GLU A 36 -7.77 20.65 20.51
CA GLU A 36 -8.64 19.49 20.34
C GLU A 36 -7.94 18.46 19.44
N VAL A 37 -7.41 17.38 20.01
CA VAL A 37 -6.66 16.35 19.30
C VAL A 37 -7.52 15.11 19.09
N TYR A 38 -7.60 14.68 17.83
CA TYR A 38 -8.27 13.47 17.41
C TYR A 38 -7.28 12.52 16.74
N LEU A 39 -7.35 11.23 17.08
CA LEU A 39 -6.54 10.17 16.52
C LEU A 39 -7.30 9.46 15.40
N LYS A 40 -6.64 9.25 14.27
CA LYS A 40 -7.10 8.39 13.16
C LYS A 40 -6.39 7.04 13.22
N PRO A 41 -7.03 5.97 13.78
CA PRO A 41 -6.34 4.72 14.08
C PRO A 41 -6.14 3.83 12.84
N GLU A 42 -5.29 4.25 11.90
CA GLU A 42 -5.01 3.50 10.67
C GLU A 42 -4.21 2.20 10.88
N ASN A 43 -3.69 1.96 12.08
CA ASN A 43 -3.19 0.65 12.50
C ASN A 43 -4.31 -0.42 12.55
N MET A 44 -5.56 0.00 12.62
CA MET A 44 -6.74 -0.88 12.55
C MET A 44 -7.25 -1.10 11.13
N GLN A 45 -6.58 -0.56 10.13
CA GLN A 45 -6.93 -0.75 8.72
C GLN A 45 -6.61 -2.20 8.25
N ARG A 46 -7.20 -2.65 7.16
CA ARG A 46 -7.09 -4.01 6.57
C ARG A 46 -5.68 -4.56 6.52
N THR A 47 -4.68 -3.73 6.21
CA THR A 47 -3.27 -4.13 6.15
C THR A 47 -2.46 -3.61 7.33
N GLY A 48 -3.13 -3.18 8.41
CA GLY A 48 -2.49 -2.59 9.58
C GLY A 48 -1.90 -1.21 9.35
N ALA A 49 -2.23 -0.53 8.24
CA ALA A 49 -1.71 0.79 7.91
C ALA A 49 -2.55 1.50 6.84
N TYR A 50 -2.38 2.83 6.75
CA TYR A 50 -3.07 3.68 5.76
C TYR A 50 -2.66 3.45 4.30
N LYS A 51 -1.58 2.72 4.04
CA LYS A 51 -0.99 2.54 2.70
C LYS A 51 -1.95 1.92 1.68
N VAL A 52 -2.90 1.10 2.13
CA VAL A 52 -3.94 0.51 1.27
C VAL A 52 -4.75 1.56 0.53
N ARG A 53 -4.98 2.74 1.13
CA ARG A 53 -5.76 3.83 0.52
C ARG A 53 -5.12 4.32 -0.77
N GLY A 54 -3.86 4.75 -0.69
CA GLY A 54 -3.12 5.25 -1.85
C GLY A 54 -2.86 4.17 -2.90
N ALA A 55 -2.53 2.95 -2.48
CA ALA A 55 -2.32 1.83 -3.40
C ALA A 55 -3.60 1.50 -4.18
N TYR A 56 -4.72 1.36 -3.49
CA TYR A 56 -5.99 1.05 -4.14
C TYR A 56 -6.43 2.14 -5.11
N TYR A 57 -6.38 3.41 -4.69
CA TYR A 57 -6.73 4.52 -5.58
C TYR A 57 -5.81 4.59 -6.79
N LYS A 58 -4.48 4.44 -6.61
CA LYS A 58 -3.55 4.43 -7.76
C LYS A 58 -3.87 3.32 -8.75
N ILE A 59 -4.12 2.10 -8.29
CA ILE A 59 -4.46 0.97 -9.18
C ILE A 59 -5.81 1.22 -9.87
N SER A 60 -6.77 1.88 -9.22
CA SER A 60 -8.05 2.23 -9.83
C SER A 60 -7.92 3.17 -11.04
N THR A 61 -6.87 3.98 -11.07
CA THR A 61 -6.62 4.95 -12.15
C THR A 61 -5.81 4.39 -13.32
N LEU A 62 -5.36 3.14 -13.22
CA LEU A 62 -4.64 2.47 -14.31
C LEU A 62 -5.61 2.07 -15.43
N THR A 63 -5.13 2.13 -16.66
CA THR A 63 -5.83 1.57 -17.81
C THR A 63 -5.89 0.04 -17.74
N ASP A 64 -6.73 -0.58 -18.54
CA ASP A 64 -6.81 -2.05 -18.57
C ASP A 64 -5.51 -2.67 -19.08
N ASP A 65 -4.84 -2.05 -20.06
CA ASP A 65 -3.54 -2.48 -20.56
C ASP A 65 -2.45 -2.40 -19.47
N GLU A 66 -2.44 -1.31 -18.68
CA GLU A 66 -1.50 -1.17 -17.55
C GLU A 66 -1.75 -2.24 -16.48
N ARG A 67 -3.01 -2.57 -16.20
CA ARG A 67 -3.36 -3.64 -15.26
C ARG A 67 -2.95 -5.01 -15.76
N GLN A 68 -3.13 -5.31 -17.07
CA GLN A 68 -2.74 -6.58 -17.68
C GLN A 68 -1.22 -6.81 -17.60
N ARG A 69 -0.43 -5.73 -17.71
CA ARG A 69 1.04 -5.80 -17.54
C ARG A 69 1.46 -6.13 -16.12
N GLY A 70 0.59 -5.93 -15.14
CA GLY A 70 0.89 -6.15 -13.73
C GLY A 70 1.61 -4.97 -13.07
N LEU A 71 1.99 -5.17 -11.82
CA LEU A 71 2.61 -4.15 -10.98
C LEU A 71 3.92 -4.65 -10.40
N ILE A 72 4.93 -3.79 -10.38
CA ILE A 72 6.20 -4.07 -9.71
C ILE A 72 6.46 -2.96 -8.69
N THR A 73 6.83 -3.33 -7.47
CA THR A 73 7.27 -2.37 -6.46
C THR A 73 8.37 -2.95 -5.58
N ALA A 74 9.19 -2.09 -4.99
CA ALA A 74 10.16 -2.46 -3.96
C ALA A 74 9.65 -1.93 -2.61
N SER A 75 9.45 -2.83 -1.64
CA SER A 75 9.08 -2.45 -0.27
C SER A 75 9.07 -3.66 0.66
N ALA A 76 9.66 -3.53 1.83
CA ALA A 76 9.64 -4.54 2.90
C ALA A 76 8.60 -4.27 3.99
N GLY A 77 7.70 -3.31 3.81
CA GLY A 77 6.83 -2.83 4.87
C GLY A 77 5.35 -2.71 4.48
N ASN A 78 4.69 -1.75 5.11
CA ASN A 78 3.26 -1.52 4.94
C ASN A 78 2.84 -1.17 3.50
N HIS A 79 3.77 -0.61 2.69
CA HIS A 79 3.48 -0.34 1.29
C HIS A 79 3.36 -1.65 0.49
N ALA A 80 4.25 -2.62 0.72
CA ALA A 80 4.18 -3.94 0.11
C ALA A 80 2.80 -4.60 0.32
N GLN A 81 2.37 -4.66 1.57
CA GLN A 81 1.07 -5.24 1.93
C GLN A 81 -0.11 -4.44 1.34
N GLY A 82 0.00 -3.10 1.34
CA GLY A 82 -1.01 -2.23 0.73
C GLY A 82 -1.18 -2.47 -0.77
N VAL A 83 -0.05 -2.60 -1.51
CA VAL A 83 -0.06 -2.90 -2.96
C VAL A 83 -0.58 -4.32 -3.21
N ALA A 84 -0.08 -5.34 -2.49
CA ALA A 84 -0.54 -6.72 -2.63
C ALA A 84 -2.06 -6.84 -2.44
N TYR A 85 -2.58 -6.28 -1.36
CA TYR A 85 -4.02 -6.29 -1.07
C TYR A 85 -4.83 -5.56 -2.13
N ALA A 86 -4.38 -4.36 -2.54
CA ALA A 86 -5.08 -3.57 -3.55
C ALA A 86 -5.08 -4.26 -4.92
N ALA A 87 -3.94 -4.82 -5.33
CA ALA A 87 -3.80 -5.57 -6.57
C ALA A 87 -4.73 -6.80 -6.61
N SER A 88 -4.80 -7.56 -5.52
CA SER A 88 -5.69 -8.73 -5.42
C SER A 88 -7.17 -8.36 -5.60
N LYS A 89 -7.59 -7.16 -5.17
CA LYS A 89 -8.97 -6.69 -5.34
C LYS A 89 -9.32 -6.34 -6.79
N TYR A 90 -8.32 -5.99 -7.59
CA TYR A 90 -8.47 -5.72 -9.02
C TYR A 90 -8.13 -6.92 -9.91
N GLY A 91 -7.72 -8.07 -9.32
CA GLY A 91 -7.24 -9.22 -10.10
C GLY A 91 -5.95 -8.91 -10.87
N VAL A 92 -5.15 -7.97 -10.40
CA VAL A 92 -3.90 -7.55 -11.04
C VAL A 92 -2.73 -8.30 -10.40
N ASN A 93 -1.84 -8.84 -11.21
CA ASN A 93 -0.61 -9.46 -10.71
C ASN A 93 0.31 -8.40 -10.11
N ALA A 94 0.84 -8.66 -8.92
CA ALA A 94 1.79 -7.77 -8.26
C ALA A 94 3.05 -8.54 -7.87
N THR A 95 4.20 -8.04 -8.32
CA THR A 95 5.53 -8.53 -7.93
C THR A 95 6.17 -7.52 -6.97
N ILE A 96 6.56 -7.98 -5.79
CA ILE A 96 7.11 -7.13 -4.74
C ILE A 96 8.53 -7.58 -4.42
N VAL A 97 9.49 -6.70 -4.68
CA VAL A 97 10.89 -6.94 -4.36
C VAL A 97 11.17 -6.44 -2.95
N MET A 98 11.75 -7.32 -2.12
CA MET A 98 12.09 -7.06 -0.73
C MET A 98 13.57 -7.36 -0.49
N PRO A 99 14.23 -6.65 0.44
CA PRO A 99 15.56 -7.03 0.90
C PRO A 99 15.58 -8.46 1.45
N THR A 100 16.68 -9.16 1.28
CA THR A 100 16.90 -10.52 1.82
C THR A 100 16.82 -10.55 3.36
N THR A 101 17.09 -9.41 4.00
CA THR A 101 16.99 -9.20 5.45
C THR A 101 15.57 -8.99 5.96
N THR A 102 14.56 -8.99 5.06
CA THR A 102 13.16 -8.79 5.46
C THR A 102 12.67 -9.91 6.38
N PRO A 103 12.07 -9.59 7.54
CA PRO A 103 11.53 -10.60 8.44
C PRO A 103 10.52 -11.52 7.74
N LEU A 104 10.66 -12.83 7.94
CA LEU A 104 9.85 -13.87 7.27
C LEU A 104 8.35 -13.62 7.39
N ILE A 105 7.89 -13.17 8.56
CA ILE A 105 6.46 -12.86 8.80
C ILE A 105 5.91 -11.82 7.82
N LYS A 106 6.74 -10.86 7.37
CA LYS A 106 6.32 -9.83 6.40
C LYS A 106 6.29 -10.40 4.99
N VAL A 107 7.23 -11.26 4.66
CA VAL A 107 7.29 -11.97 3.37
C VAL A 107 6.03 -12.82 3.22
N GLU A 108 5.76 -13.69 4.19
CA GLU A 108 4.59 -14.57 4.19
C GLU A 108 3.27 -13.80 4.11
N ARG A 109 3.09 -12.77 4.94
CA ARG A 109 1.90 -11.92 4.87
C ARG A 109 1.68 -11.29 3.50
N THR A 110 2.74 -10.88 2.82
CA THR A 110 2.63 -10.28 1.49
C THR A 110 2.23 -11.32 0.45
N LYS A 111 2.77 -12.54 0.54
CA LYS A 111 2.35 -13.68 -0.30
C LYS A 111 0.90 -14.08 -0.05
N GLU A 112 0.47 -14.16 1.21
CA GLU A 112 -0.92 -14.46 1.59
C GLU A 112 -1.92 -13.45 1.00
N LEU A 113 -1.49 -12.22 0.78
CA LEU A 113 -2.28 -11.18 0.12
C LEU A 113 -2.31 -11.32 -1.42
N GLY A 114 -1.66 -12.35 -1.97
CA GLY A 114 -1.72 -12.69 -3.39
C GLY A 114 -0.59 -12.12 -4.25
N ALA A 115 0.44 -11.50 -3.67
CA ALA A 115 1.57 -11.00 -4.43
C ALA A 115 2.69 -12.05 -4.56
N GLU A 116 3.39 -12.00 -5.68
CA GLU A 116 4.69 -12.64 -5.83
C GLU A 116 5.74 -11.84 -5.06
N VAL A 117 6.60 -12.51 -4.30
CA VAL A 117 7.69 -11.86 -3.54
C VAL A 117 9.03 -12.36 -4.04
N ILE A 118 9.87 -11.43 -4.45
CA ILE A 118 11.26 -11.65 -4.83
C ILE A 118 12.16 -11.06 -3.73
N LEU A 119 13.05 -11.87 -3.17
CA LEU A 119 14.06 -11.41 -2.23
C LEU A 119 15.32 -11.09 -2.99
N ALA A 120 15.76 -9.81 -2.99
CA ALA A 120 16.94 -9.35 -3.72
C ALA A 120 17.57 -8.11 -3.07
N GLY A 121 18.89 -8.14 -2.90
CA GLY A 121 19.66 -7.11 -2.21
C GLY A 121 19.49 -7.16 -0.69
N ASP A 122 20.38 -6.49 0.03
CA ASP A 122 20.39 -6.47 1.49
C ASP A 122 19.70 -5.25 2.07
N VAL A 123 19.58 -4.19 1.25
CA VAL A 123 18.92 -2.92 1.62
C VAL A 123 17.89 -2.51 0.59
N TYR A 124 17.06 -1.52 0.94
CA TYR A 124 15.97 -1.04 0.08
C TYR A 124 16.44 -0.59 -1.31
N ASP A 125 17.56 0.16 -1.39
CA ASP A 125 18.04 0.72 -2.67
C ASP A 125 18.45 -0.38 -3.65
N GLU A 126 19.02 -1.47 -3.15
CA GLU A 126 19.37 -2.64 -3.96
C GLU A 126 18.14 -3.39 -4.46
N SER A 127 17.14 -3.58 -3.59
CA SER A 127 15.84 -4.16 -3.96
C SER A 127 15.14 -3.30 -5.00
N TYR A 128 15.18 -1.99 -4.85
CA TYR A 128 14.61 -1.04 -5.80
C TYR A 128 15.33 -1.11 -7.16
N ALA A 129 16.66 -1.12 -7.16
CA ALA A 129 17.46 -1.29 -8.37
C ALA A 129 17.19 -2.64 -9.07
N HIS A 130 16.94 -3.70 -8.29
CA HIS A 130 16.56 -5.01 -8.82
C HIS A 130 15.17 -4.95 -9.47
N ALA A 131 14.19 -4.32 -8.84
CA ALA A 131 12.84 -4.15 -9.37
C ALA A 131 12.83 -3.46 -10.74
N TRP A 132 13.73 -2.49 -10.96
CA TRP A 132 13.88 -1.80 -12.25
C TRP A 132 14.42 -2.69 -13.38
N LYS A 133 15.15 -3.75 -13.03
CA LYS A 133 15.75 -4.70 -14.00
C LYS A 133 14.80 -5.85 -14.38
N LEU A 134 13.71 -6.03 -13.61
CA LEU A 134 12.73 -7.06 -13.94
C LEU A 134 12.09 -6.77 -15.29
N PRO A 135 11.81 -7.83 -16.07
CA PRO A 135 11.13 -7.65 -17.36
C PRO A 135 9.80 -6.91 -17.13
N LYS A 136 9.67 -5.78 -17.77
CA LYS A 136 8.38 -5.11 -17.90
C LYS A 136 7.71 -5.84 -19.06
N ASN A 137 6.55 -6.44 -18.82
CA ASN A 137 5.76 -7.01 -19.91
C ASN A 137 5.39 -5.86 -20.86
N GLU A 138 6.24 -5.63 -21.86
CA GLU A 138 5.94 -4.77 -22.99
C GLU A 138 5.01 -5.58 -23.86
N GLY A 139 3.70 -5.27 -23.80
CA GLY A 139 2.69 -5.79 -24.69
C GLY A 139 2.78 -5.17 -26.06
#